data_9f1aafe513300ba403862edb4b3ec7e2
#
_entry.id   9f1aafe513300ba403862edb4b3ec7e2
#
_cell.length_a   1.000
_cell.length_b   1.000
_cell.length_c   1.000
_cell.angle_alpha   90.00
_cell.angle_beta   90.00
_cell.angle_gamma   90.00
#
_symmetry.space_group_name_H-M   'P 1'
#
loop_
_entity.id
_entity.type
_entity.pdbx_description
1 polymer ?
#
loop_
_entity_poly.entity_id
_entity_poly.type
_entity_poly.pdbx_seq_one_letter_code
_entity_poly.pdbx_strand_id
1 'polypeptide(L)'
;MRFVFKTDYDQDIRILKHSGYWWSYGVLLAVLVAAPFLLGSYLQSQLVFVFIYAIVGVALMILTGFTGQASLGHAAFLAIGAYTAGFLQSLGVPFIVYFPVAAILTGVVGALVGFPALRLQGIYLVIATIAFAFIVEEVLARWETVTHGNEGMRVRTLDLVGIPVPRDSEAFYFLCLLVLVGTILLALNLLRSPTGRAFVAIRDSETAGKSMGIDLAAYKVKSFAISAAITGMAGVLFAHKMTFISPEMFTLLLSIEFIMVIIIGGAFGVHGAILGAIFMVMVDPFLTALKDDVPVLAASVASSFGMAQDAATQLQEKLSKIGSAAGLKGAIYGLIIMMFILFEPYGLYGRWLKVKLFFQLFPLYKRATFKRQKTYVKSERNR
;
A
#
# COMPACT_ATOMS: atom_id res chain seq x y z
N MET A 1 -7.65 22.86 24.82
CA MET A 1 -8.65 21.90 24.30
C MET A 1 -9.57 22.64 23.34
N ARG A 2 -9.56 22.35 22.05
CA ARG A 2 -10.58 22.85 21.12
C ARG A 2 -11.55 21.69 20.87
N PHE A 3 -12.62 21.63 21.66
CA PHE A 3 -13.75 20.77 21.36
C PHE A 3 -14.46 21.36 20.14
N VAL A 4 -14.40 20.67 19.01
CA VAL A 4 -15.20 21.02 17.84
C VAL A 4 -16.60 20.49 18.10
N PHE A 5 -17.47 21.36 18.60
CA PHE A 5 -18.88 21.03 18.75
C PHE A 5 -19.53 20.99 17.36
N LYS A 6 -20.06 19.86 16.96
CA LYS A 6 -20.72 19.66 15.67
C LYS A 6 -22.22 19.76 15.89
N THR A 7 -22.86 20.70 15.21
CA THR A 7 -24.29 20.93 15.26
C THR A 7 -25.04 20.28 14.09
N ASP A 8 -24.36 20.09 12.96
CA ASP A 8 -24.94 19.57 11.72
C ASP A 8 -24.20 18.35 11.19
N TYR A 9 -24.94 17.45 10.52
CA TYR A 9 -24.41 16.26 9.87
C TYR A 9 -23.36 16.61 8.80
N ASP A 10 -23.57 17.70 8.06
CA ASP A 10 -22.63 18.18 7.04
C ASP A 10 -21.26 18.56 7.61
N GLN A 11 -21.21 19.02 8.85
CA GLN A 11 -19.94 19.31 9.54
C GLN A 11 -19.16 18.03 9.89
N ASP A 12 -19.86 16.90 10.08
CA ASP A 12 -19.22 15.62 10.34
C ASP A 12 -18.63 14.99 9.07
N ILE A 13 -19.28 15.21 7.92
CA ILE A 13 -18.89 14.68 6.61
C ILE A 13 -17.72 15.47 5.99
N ARG A 14 -17.42 16.70 6.42
CA ARG A 14 -16.36 17.54 5.83
C ARG A 14 -14.99 16.84 5.87
N ILE A 15 -14.27 16.90 4.72
CA ILE A 15 -12.93 16.30 4.56
C ILE A 15 -11.94 16.91 5.56
N LEU A 16 -11.98 18.22 5.70
CA LEU A 16 -11.08 19.00 6.52
C LEU A 16 -11.86 19.60 7.68
N LYS A 17 -11.75 18.96 8.83
CA LYS A 17 -12.48 19.32 10.06
C LYS A 17 -11.94 20.60 10.71
N HIS A 18 -10.75 21.10 10.33
CA HIS A 18 -10.08 22.24 10.93
C HIS A 18 -9.16 22.95 9.94
N SER A 19 -9.01 24.26 10.05
CA SER A 19 -8.07 25.04 9.22
C SER A 19 -6.62 24.55 9.34
N GLY A 20 -6.23 24.04 10.50
CA GLY A 20 -4.89 23.44 10.70
C GLY A 20 -4.58 22.24 9.82
N TYR A 21 -5.60 21.46 9.41
CA TYR A 21 -5.39 20.35 8.47
C TYR A 21 -5.11 20.84 7.05
N TRP A 22 -5.71 21.97 6.64
CA TRP A 22 -5.40 22.59 5.36
C TRP A 22 -3.92 22.95 5.25
N TRP A 23 -3.38 23.54 6.31
CA TRP A 23 -1.96 23.91 6.35
C TRP A 23 -1.06 22.67 6.31
N SER A 24 -1.32 21.66 7.12
CA SER A 24 -0.47 20.46 7.17
C SER A 24 -0.48 19.67 5.85
N TYR A 25 -1.64 19.50 5.21
CA TYR A 25 -1.71 18.83 3.90
C TYR A 25 -1.19 19.71 2.77
N GLY A 26 -1.39 21.03 2.84
CA GLY A 26 -0.82 21.99 1.90
C GLY A 26 0.72 21.97 1.93
N VAL A 27 1.31 21.99 3.13
CA VAL A 27 2.78 21.86 3.30
C VAL A 27 3.27 20.52 2.80
N LEU A 28 2.58 19.41 3.14
CA LEU A 28 2.94 18.08 2.63
C LEU A 28 2.92 18.04 1.10
N LEU A 29 1.87 18.56 0.48
CA LEU A 29 1.78 18.62 -0.98
C LEU A 29 2.89 19.49 -1.58
N ALA A 30 3.18 20.66 -0.97
CA ALA A 30 4.26 21.53 -1.42
C ALA A 30 5.63 20.84 -1.33
N VAL A 31 5.88 20.08 -0.25
CA VAL A 31 7.11 19.29 -0.12
C VAL A 31 7.20 18.21 -1.19
N LEU A 32 6.09 17.48 -1.47
CA LEU A 32 6.06 16.47 -2.52
C LEU A 32 6.22 17.07 -3.92
N VAL A 33 5.69 18.25 -4.18
CA VAL A 33 5.88 18.97 -5.45
C VAL A 33 7.31 19.47 -5.61
N ALA A 34 7.95 19.92 -4.52
CA ALA A 34 9.34 20.35 -4.53
C ALA A 34 10.36 19.19 -4.57
N ALA A 35 9.94 18.00 -4.14
CA ALA A 35 10.82 16.83 -4.02
C ALA A 35 11.62 16.48 -5.29
N PRO A 36 11.05 16.42 -6.51
CA PRO A 36 11.82 16.07 -7.70
C PRO A 36 12.93 17.07 -8.04
N PHE A 37 12.79 18.34 -7.61
CA PHE A 37 13.79 19.38 -7.84
C PHE A 37 14.92 19.38 -6.79
N LEU A 38 14.67 18.80 -5.62
CA LEU A 38 15.61 18.79 -4.49
C LEU A 38 16.32 17.44 -4.32
N LEU A 39 15.67 16.36 -4.75
CA LEU A 39 16.15 15.01 -4.56
C LEU A 39 16.85 14.49 -5.82
N GLY A 40 17.90 13.69 -5.62
CA GLY A 40 18.54 12.98 -6.74
C GLY A 40 17.62 11.95 -7.37
N SER A 41 17.93 11.56 -8.62
CA SER A 41 17.13 10.63 -9.44
C SER A 41 16.83 9.29 -8.76
N TYR A 42 17.72 8.81 -7.90
CA TYR A 42 17.51 7.58 -7.13
C TYR A 42 16.35 7.71 -6.14
N LEU A 43 16.34 8.75 -5.30
CA LEU A 43 15.27 8.98 -4.32
C LEU A 43 13.95 9.32 -5.01
N GLN A 44 13.99 10.04 -6.12
CA GLN A 44 12.81 10.29 -6.95
C GLN A 44 12.21 8.98 -7.46
N SER A 45 13.06 8.06 -7.94
CA SER A 45 12.64 6.73 -8.38
C SER A 45 11.99 5.92 -7.25
N GLN A 46 12.56 5.96 -6.04
CA GLN A 46 11.98 5.31 -4.86
C GLN A 46 10.62 5.90 -4.47
N LEU A 47 10.46 7.23 -4.54
CA LEU A 47 9.17 7.87 -4.27
C LEU A 47 8.09 7.46 -5.26
N VAL A 48 8.42 7.24 -6.54
CA VAL A 48 7.47 6.70 -7.52
C VAL A 48 6.98 5.32 -7.10
N PHE A 49 7.85 4.42 -6.63
CA PHE A 49 7.43 3.13 -6.09
C PHE A 49 6.56 3.29 -4.84
N VAL A 50 6.90 4.22 -3.95
CA VAL A 50 6.05 4.56 -2.78
C VAL A 50 4.64 4.95 -3.24
N PHE A 51 4.51 5.77 -4.29
CA PHE A 51 3.20 6.17 -4.79
C PHE A 51 2.42 4.98 -5.35
N ILE A 52 3.05 4.11 -6.13
CA ILE A 52 2.42 2.91 -6.68
C ILE A 52 1.95 1.97 -5.56
N TYR A 53 2.82 1.68 -4.59
CA TYR A 53 2.48 0.85 -3.43
C TYR A 53 1.40 1.49 -2.54
N ALA A 54 1.41 2.82 -2.41
CA ALA A 54 0.38 3.55 -1.67
C ALA A 54 -0.99 3.45 -2.37
N ILE A 55 -1.05 3.51 -3.71
CA ILE A 55 -2.29 3.32 -4.48
C ILE A 55 -2.85 1.92 -4.21
N VAL A 56 -2.01 0.87 -4.29
CA VAL A 56 -2.41 -0.51 -3.97
C VAL A 56 -2.80 -0.65 -2.50
N GLY A 57 -2.06 0.01 -1.59
CA GLY A 57 -2.38 0.06 -0.16
C GLY A 57 -3.75 0.68 0.11
N VAL A 58 -4.10 1.77 -0.58
CA VAL A 58 -5.44 2.38 -0.48
C VAL A 58 -6.52 1.44 -1.04
N ALA A 59 -6.25 0.73 -2.12
CA ALA A 59 -7.16 -0.28 -2.68
C ALA A 59 -7.44 -1.40 -1.67
N LEU A 60 -6.40 -1.97 -1.10
CA LEU A 60 -6.49 -3.01 -0.06
C LEU A 60 -7.13 -2.50 1.24
N MET A 61 -6.87 -1.25 1.63
CA MET A 61 -7.53 -0.62 2.78
C MET A 61 -9.06 -0.62 2.60
N ILE A 62 -9.57 -0.32 1.41
CA ILE A 62 -11.01 -0.36 1.11
C ILE A 62 -11.53 -1.79 1.27
N LEU A 63 -10.85 -2.77 0.70
CA LEU A 63 -11.30 -4.16 0.71
C LEU A 63 -11.09 -4.83 2.08
N THR A 64 -9.87 -4.80 2.62
CA THR A 64 -9.53 -5.51 3.85
C THR A 64 -9.86 -4.67 5.09
N GLY A 65 -9.53 -3.38 5.07
CA GLY A 65 -9.71 -2.50 6.22
C GLY A 65 -11.16 -2.14 6.49
N PHE A 66 -11.91 -1.75 5.45
CA PHE A 66 -13.28 -1.25 5.60
C PHE A 66 -14.36 -2.29 5.34
N THR A 67 -14.09 -3.33 4.52
CA THR A 67 -15.10 -4.38 4.25
C THR A 67 -14.79 -5.68 5.00
N GLY A 68 -13.60 -5.80 5.60
CA GLY A 68 -13.19 -7.01 6.33
C GLY A 68 -12.84 -8.21 5.44
N GLN A 69 -12.64 -8.00 4.14
CA GLN A 69 -12.37 -9.06 3.18
C GLN A 69 -10.87 -9.13 2.88
N ALA A 70 -10.16 -10.02 3.56
CA ALA A 70 -8.74 -10.23 3.30
C ALA A 70 -8.52 -10.89 1.93
N SER A 71 -7.59 -10.37 1.15
CA SER A 71 -7.26 -10.86 -0.19
C SER A 71 -5.76 -10.90 -0.42
N LEU A 72 -5.25 -12.03 -0.87
CA LEU A 72 -3.88 -12.25 -1.34
C LEU A 72 -3.79 -12.37 -2.88
N GLY A 73 -4.76 -11.81 -3.60
CA GLY A 73 -4.80 -11.79 -5.06
C GLY A 73 -4.46 -10.45 -5.71
N HIS A 74 -3.95 -9.47 -4.96
CA HIS A 74 -3.77 -8.12 -5.49
C HIS A 74 -2.61 -7.98 -6.49
N ALA A 75 -1.60 -8.85 -6.42
CA ALA A 75 -0.58 -8.93 -7.47
C ALA A 75 -1.18 -9.33 -8.83
N ALA A 76 -2.19 -10.20 -8.85
CA ALA A 76 -2.90 -10.57 -10.07
C ALA A 76 -3.69 -9.39 -10.66
N PHE A 77 -4.37 -8.59 -9.82
CA PHE A 77 -5.02 -7.37 -10.31
C PHE A 77 -4.02 -6.34 -10.83
N LEU A 78 -2.87 -6.20 -10.17
CA LEU A 78 -1.78 -5.35 -10.67
C LEU A 78 -1.28 -5.84 -12.03
N ALA A 79 -1.09 -7.16 -12.18
CA ALA A 79 -0.67 -7.80 -13.43
C ALA A 79 -1.67 -7.53 -14.57
N ILE A 80 -2.98 -7.75 -14.34
CA ILE A 80 -4.01 -7.50 -15.34
C ILE A 80 -3.95 -6.05 -15.82
N GLY A 81 -3.81 -5.08 -14.88
CA GLY A 81 -3.66 -3.67 -15.24
C GLY A 81 -2.39 -3.40 -16.06
N ALA A 82 -1.26 -3.98 -15.65
CA ALA A 82 0.04 -3.83 -16.32
C ALA A 82 0.04 -4.40 -17.75
N TYR A 83 -0.44 -5.64 -17.91
CA TYR A 83 -0.51 -6.28 -19.23
C TYR A 83 -1.55 -5.64 -20.14
N THR A 84 -2.68 -5.17 -19.60
CA THR A 84 -3.67 -4.39 -20.38
C THR A 84 -3.03 -3.13 -20.94
N ALA A 85 -2.24 -2.42 -20.13
CA ALA A 85 -1.52 -1.23 -20.61
C ALA A 85 -0.50 -1.57 -21.69
N GLY A 86 0.34 -2.59 -21.50
CA GLY A 86 1.35 -3.01 -22.46
C GLY A 86 0.72 -3.45 -23.79
N PHE A 87 -0.36 -4.24 -23.73
CA PHE A 87 -1.08 -4.71 -24.91
C PHE A 87 -1.75 -3.57 -25.69
N LEU A 88 -2.52 -2.70 -25.04
CA LEU A 88 -3.18 -1.58 -25.71
C LEU A 88 -2.17 -0.56 -26.26
N GLN A 89 -1.07 -0.35 -25.54
CA GLN A 89 0.01 0.49 -26.05
C GLN A 89 0.67 -0.10 -27.31
N SER A 90 0.82 -1.42 -27.40
CA SER A 90 1.36 -2.08 -28.60
C SER A 90 0.47 -1.86 -29.83
N LEU A 91 -0.84 -1.71 -29.62
CA LEU A 91 -1.83 -1.37 -30.64
C LEU A 91 -1.87 0.13 -30.98
N GLY A 92 -1.03 0.97 -30.34
CA GLY A 92 -0.98 2.41 -30.58
C GLY A 92 -2.07 3.22 -29.86
N VAL A 93 -2.77 2.62 -28.89
CA VAL A 93 -3.81 3.33 -28.11
C VAL A 93 -3.11 4.35 -27.17
N PRO A 94 -3.60 5.62 -27.07
CA PRO A 94 -3.00 6.62 -26.19
C PRO A 94 -3.28 6.36 -24.71
N PHE A 95 -2.39 6.88 -23.83
CA PHE A 95 -2.47 6.72 -22.37
C PHE A 95 -3.83 7.05 -21.78
N ILE A 96 -4.42 8.16 -22.20
CA ILE A 96 -5.72 8.64 -21.71
C ILE A 96 -6.83 7.60 -21.89
N VAL A 97 -6.72 6.73 -22.90
CA VAL A 97 -7.70 5.68 -23.19
C VAL A 97 -7.34 4.39 -22.46
N TYR A 98 -6.11 3.90 -22.57
CA TYR A 98 -5.79 2.61 -21.97
C TYR A 98 -5.71 2.66 -20.43
N PHE A 99 -5.44 3.80 -19.82
CA PHE A 99 -5.43 3.93 -18.37
C PHE A 99 -6.81 3.64 -17.74
N PRO A 100 -7.91 4.31 -18.14
CA PRO A 100 -9.24 3.97 -17.63
C PRO A 100 -9.73 2.59 -18.08
N VAL A 101 -9.37 2.15 -19.30
CA VAL A 101 -9.73 0.80 -19.77
C VAL A 101 -9.11 -0.28 -18.89
N ALA A 102 -7.82 -0.15 -18.52
CA ALA A 102 -7.16 -1.07 -17.61
C ALA A 102 -7.83 -1.08 -16.24
N ALA A 103 -8.21 0.09 -15.71
CA ALA A 103 -8.94 0.18 -14.45
C ALA A 103 -10.31 -0.52 -14.51
N ILE A 104 -11.08 -0.27 -15.57
CA ILE A 104 -12.41 -0.88 -15.75
C ILE A 104 -12.30 -2.39 -15.95
N LEU A 105 -11.39 -2.85 -16.82
CA LEU A 105 -11.18 -4.28 -17.06
C LEU A 105 -10.79 -5.01 -15.77
N THR A 106 -9.83 -4.47 -15.05
CA THR A 106 -9.41 -5.05 -13.76
C THR A 106 -10.55 -5.02 -12.73
N GLY A 107 -11.35 -3.94 -12.71
CA GLY A 107 -12.54 -3.82 -11.87
C GLY A 107 -13.62 -4.87 -12.20
N VAL A 108 -13.85 -5.16 -13.49
CA VAL A 108 -14.77 -6.22 -13.93
C VAL A 108 -14.26 -7.58 -13.48
N VAL A 109 -12.97 -7.87 -13.66
CA VAL A 109 -12.37 -9.12 -13.15
C VAL A 109 -12.48 -9.19 -11.63
N GLY A 110 -12.25 -8.09 -10.92
CA GLY A 110 -12.45 -8.01 -9.47
C GLY A 110 -13.91 -8.29 -9.06
N ALA A 111 -14.89 -7.80 -9.82
CA ALA A 111 -16.29 -8.13 -9.61
C ALA A 111 -16.55 -9.62 -9.79
N LEU A 112 -15.99 -10.25 -10.84
CA LEU A 112 -16.12 -11.69 -11.10
C LEU A 112 -15.53 -12.51 -9.94
N VAL A 113 -14.38 -12.15 -9.41
CA VAL A 113 -13.76 -12.77 -8.22
C VAL A 113 -14.60 -12.51 -6.96
N GLY A 114 -15.29 -11.38 -6.88
CA GLY A 114 -16.21 -11.04 -5.81
C GLY A 114 -17.41 -12.00 -5.70
N PHE A 115 -17.86 -12.64 -6.78
CA PHE A 115 -18.97 -13.59 -6.74
C PHE A 115 -18.69 -14.86 -5.91
N PRO A 116 -17.60 -15.61 -6.12
CA PRO A 116 -17.21 -16.69 -5.21
C PRO A 116 -17.02 -16.22 -3.77
N ALA A 117 -16.48 -15.01 -3.59
CA ALA A 117 -16.26 -14.40 -2.28
C ALA A 117 -17.54 -14.22 -1.44
N LEU A 118 -18.73 -14.22 -2.07
CA LEU A 118 -20.01 -14.12 -1.36
C LEU A 118 -20.28 -15.31 -0.43
N ARG A 119 -19.79 -16.49 -0.80
CA ARG A 119 -19.99 -17.74 -0.07
C ARG A 119 -18.83 -18.07 0.88
N LEU A 120 -17.75 -17.34 0.77
CA LEU A 120 -16.51 -17.59 1.51
C LEU A 120 -16.27 -16.49 2.54
N GLN A 121 -15.80 -16.87 3.71
CA GLN A 121 -15.48 -15.94 4.80
C GLN A 121 -14.13 -16.27 5.43
N GLY A 122 -13.45 -15.25 5.95
CA GLY A 122 -12.19 -15.43 6.66
C GLY A 122 -11.13 -16.12 5.79
N ILE A 123 -10.54 -17.19 6.28
CA ILE A 123 -9.40 -17.86 5.65
C ILE A 123 -9.78 -18.51 4.29
N TYR A 124 -11.01 -18.96 4.11
CA TYR A 124 -11.44 -19.57 2.84
C TYR A 124 -11.44 -18.56 1.70
N LEU A 125 -11.77 -17.29 1.99
CA LEU A 125 -11.68 -16.21 1.02
C LEU A 125 -10.22 -15.93 0.63
N VAL A 126 -9.31 -15.94 1.61
CA VAL A 126 -7.88 -15.79 1.36
C VAL A 126 -7.36 -16.88 0.43
N ILE A 127 -7.70 -18.15 0.70
CA ILE A 127 -7.31 -19.28 -0.14
C ILE A 127 -7.86 -19.13 -1.57
N ALA A 128 -9.12 -18.72 -1.73
CA ALA A 128 -9.71 -18.50 -3.04
C ALA A 128 -9.00 -17.39 -3.83
N THR A 129 -8.58 -16.31 -3.15
CA THR A 129 -7.85 -15.22 -3.82
C THR A 129 -6.40 -15.60 -4.15
N ILE A 130 -5.76 -16.50 -3.39
CA ILE A 130 -4.48 -17.10 -3.75
C ILE A 130 -4.63 -17.98 -5.01
N ALA A 131 -5.66 -18.84 -5.05
CA ALA A 131 -5.94 -19.68 -6.22
C ALA A 131 -6.19 -18.82 -7.47
N PHE A 132 -6.93 -17.71 -7.32
CA PHE A 132 -7.12 -16.74 -8.40
C PHE A 132 -5.76 -16.13 -8.87
N ALA A 133 -4.87 -15.79 -7.94
CA ALA A 133 -3.56 -15.24 -8.30
C ALA A 133 -2.75 -16.23 -9.14
N PHE A 134 -2.71 -17.52 -8.76
CA PHE A 134 -2.05 -18.55 -9.54
C PHE A 134 -2.71 -18.77 -10.92
N ILE A 135 -4.05 -18.74 -11.00
CA ILE A 135 -4.74 -18.84 -12.29
C ILE A 135 -4.33 -17.69 -13.21
N VAL A 136 -4.29 -16.47 -12.71
CA VAL A 136 -3.89 -15.30 -13.53
C VAL A 136 -2.43 -15.42 -13.96
N GLU A 137 -1.51 -15.79 -13.06
CA GLU A 137 -0.10 -16.00 -13.35
C GLU A 137 0.08 -17.03 -14.49
N GLU A 138 -0.61 -18.18 -14.39
CA GLU A 138 -0.56 -19.23 -15.40
C GLU A 138 -1.20 -18.81 -16.74
N VAL A 139 -2.32 -18.07 -16.70
CA VAL A 139 -2.94 -17.51 -17.91
C VAL A 139 -2.00 -16.54 -18.59
N LEU A 140 -1.33 -15.66 -17.84
CA LEU A 140 -0.36 -14.70 -18.39
C LEU A 140 0.86 -15.41 -18.98
N ALA A 141 1.32 -16.49 -18.35
CA ALA A 141 2.46 -17.28 -18.83
C ALA A 141 2.15 -18.08 -20.12
N ARG A 142 0.90 -18.46 -20.34
CA ARG A 142 0.51 -19.30 -21.50
C ARG A 142 -0.16 -18.55 -22.65
N TRP A 143 -0.62 -17.33 -22.42
CA TRP A 143 -1.34 -16.56 -23.44
C TRP A 143 -0.37 -15.78 -24.35
N GLU A 144 0.45 -16.50 -25.09
CA GLU A 144 1.55 -15.94 -25.90
C GLU A 144 1.12 -14.83 -26.87
N THR A 145 -0.08 -14.94 -27.47
CA THR A 145 -0.58 -13.96 -28.45
C THR A 145 -0.84 -12.56 -27.88
N VAL A 146 -1.11 -12.43 -26.58
CA VAL A 146 -1.44 -11.16 -25.92
C VAL A 146 -0.34 -10.72 -24.96
N THR A 147 0.22 -11.67 -24.21
CA THR A 147 1.14 -11.38 -23.12
C THR A 147 2.61 -11.66 -23.48
N HIS A 148 2.87 -12.28 -24.63
CA HIS A 148 4.16 -12.86 -25.04
C HIS A 148 4.65 -13.97 -24.08
N GLY A 149 3.76 -14.51 -23.24
CA GLY A 149 4.06 -15.61 -22.35
C GLY A 149 5.21 -15.32 -21.37
N ASN A 150 6.07 -16.33 -21.17
CA ASN A 150 7.24 -16.21 -20.28
C ASN A 150 8.37 -15.32 -20.83
N GLU A 151 8.36 -15.01 -22.14
CA GLU A 151 9.33 -14.06 -22.71
C GLU A 151 9.13 -12.66 -22.18
N GLY A 152 7.93 -12.37 -21.68
CA GLY A 152 7.57 -11.07 -21.16
C GLY A 152 7.32 -10.00 -22.22
N MET A 153 6.83 -8.86 -21.79
CA MET A 153 6.45 -7.77 -22.67
C MET A 153 7.24 -6.51 -22.35
N ARG A 154 7.79 -5.87 -23.38
CA ARG A 154 8.38 -4.53 -23.27
C ARG A 154 7.29 -3.47 -23.34
N VAL A 155 7.24 -2.62 -22.34
CA VAL A 155 6.35 -1.46 -22.28
C VAL A 155 7.15 -0.24 -22.78
N ARG A 156 6.64 0.42 -23.80
CA ARG A 156 7.28 1.63 -24.35
C ARG A 156 7.16 2.80 -23.37
N THR A 157 7.92 3.85 -23.60
CA THR A 157 7.76 5.11 -22.87
C THR A 157 6.31 5.58 -22.95
N LEU A 158 5.80 6.10 -21.85
CA LEU A 158 4.47 6.65 -21.77
C LEU A 158 4.36 7.85 -22.75
N ASP A 159 3.34 7.86 -23.55
CA ASP A 159 3.04 8.96 -24.46
C ASP A 159 1.76 9.68 -24.00
N LEU A 160 1.91 10.93 -23.57
CA LEU A 160 0.83 11.77 -23.11
C LEU A 160 0.48 12.74 -24.25
N VAL A 161 -0.42 12.30 -25.17
CA VAL A 161 -0.88 13.09 -26.32
C VAL A 161 0.28 13.61 -27.21
N GLY A 162 1.22 12.73 -27.57
CA GLY A 162 2.37 13.08 -28.42
C GLY A 162 3.59 13.61 -27.67
N ILE A 163 3.53 13.70 -26.33
CA ILE A 163 4.69 14.07 -25.51
C ILE A 163 5.21 12.80 -24.82
N PRO A 164 6.42 12.32 -25.17
CA PRO A 164 7.00 11.16 -24.52
C PRO A 164 7.39 11.52 -23.08
N VAL A 165 6.92 10.74 -22.13
CA VAL A 165 7.21 10.88 -20.70
C VAL A 165 8.12 9.73 -20.25
N PRO A 166 9.45 9.94 -20.17
CA PRO A 166 10.39 8.92 -19.69
C PRO A 166 10.10 8.53 -18.24
N ARG A 167 10.37 7.26 -17.90
CA ARG A 167 10.11 6.67 -16.57
C ARG A 167 10.82 7.38 -15.39
N ASP A 168 11.94 8.04 -15.64
CA ASP A 168 12.75 8.72 -14.64
C ASP A 168 12.62 10.25 -14.75
N SER A 169 11.62 10.75 -15.52
CA SER A 169 11.33 12.17 -15.65
C SER A 169 10.47 12.70 -14.50
N GLU A 170 10.62 13.98 -14.23
CA GLU A 170 9.75 14.70 -13.28
C GLU A 170 8.27 14.62 -13.68
N ALA A 171 7.98 14.60 -14.99
CA ALA A 171 6.63 14.48 -15.49
C ALA A 171 5.97 13.14 -15.09
N PHE A 172 6.72 12.03 -15.12
CA PHE A 172 6.22 10.73 -14.66
C PHE A 172 5.99 10.73 -13.14
N TYR A 173 6.88 11.35 -12.36
CA TYR A 173 6.69 11.53 -10.94
C TYR A 173 5.39 12.29 -10.62
N PHE A 174 5.15 13.44 -11.30
CA PHE A 174 3.92 14.20 -11.10
C PHE A 174 2.67 13.45 -11.55
N LEU A 175 2.75 12.65 -12.60
CA LEU A 175 1.66 11.78 -13.02
C LEU A 175 1.31 10.76 -11.91
N CYS A 176 2.31 10.08 -11.35
CA CYS A 176 2.10 9.12 -10.25
C CYS A 176 1.54 9.81 -9.00
N LEU A 177 2.04 10.99 -8.67
CA LEU A 177 1.52 11.80 -7.55
C LEU A 177 0.06 12.20 -7.79
N LEU A 178 -0.29 12.64 -8.99
CA LEU A 178 -1.66 13.01 -9.36
C LEU A 178 -2.61 11.83 -9.22
N VAL A 179 -2.22 10.66 -9.72
CA VAL A 179 -3.04 9.43 -9.60
C VAL A 179 -3.18 9.03 -8.13
N LEU A 180 -2.12 9.12 -7.31
CA LEU A 180 -2.20 8.85 -5.87
C LEU A 180 -3.17 9.82 -5.17
N VAL A 181 -3.03 11.12 -5.40
CA VAL A 181 -3.94 12.14 -4.81
C VAL A 181 -5.37 11.89 -5.26
N GLY A 182 -5.61 11.62 -6.55
CA GLY A 182 -6.92 11.26 -7.08
C GLY A 182 -7.50 10.03 -6.41
N THR A 183 -6.69 8.98 -6.22
CA THR A 183 -7.07 7.75 -5.51
C THR A 183 -7.43 8.01 -4.05
N ILE A 184 -6.65 8.84 -3.36
CA ILE A 184 -6.94 9.24 -1.98
C ILE A 184 -8.28 9.98 -1.89
N LEU A 185 -8.51 10.95 -2.77
CA LEU A 185 -9.77 11.71 -2.79
C LEU A 185 -10.96 10.80 -3.12
N LEU A 186 -10.81 9.89 -4.07
CA LEU A 186 -11.82 8.89 -4.41
C LEU A 186 -12.13 8.00 -3.20
N ALA A 187 -11.12 7.47 -2.53
CA ALA A 187 -11.28 6.65 -1.34
C ALA A 187 -11.97 7.41 -0.19
N LEU A 188 -11.55 8.65 0.08
CA LEU A 188 -12.16 9.49 1.10
C LEU A 188 -13.63 9.80 0.79
N ASN A 189 -13.98 10.07 -0.46
CA ASN A 189 -15.36 10.32 -0.87
C ASN A 189 -16.19 9.03 -0.78
N LEU A 190 -15.64 7.90 -1.20
CA LEU A 190 -16.29 6.60 -1.09
C LEU A 190 -16.61 6.26 0.36
N LEU A 191 -15.65 6.42 1.27
CA LEU A 191 -15.83 6.08 2.69
C LEU A 191 -16.88 6.94 3.41
N ARG A 192 -17.16 8.14 2.92
CA ARG A 192 -18.23 9.01 3.45
C ARG A 192 -19.58 8.74 2.84
N SER A 193 -19.62 8.11 1.68
CA SER A 193 -20.84 7.77 0.97
C SER A 193 -21.66 6.71 1.73
N PRO A 194 -22.93 6.51 1.39
CA PRO A 194 -23.71 5.38 1.90
C PRO A 194 -23.02 4.03 1.67
N THR A 195 -22.30 3.89 0.54
CA THR A 195 -21.52 2.70 0.22
C THR A 195 -20.42 2.43 1.24
N GLY A 196 -19.67 3.45 1.65
CA GLY A 196 -18.62 3.31 2.67
C GLY A 196 -19.19 2.92 4.05
N ARG A 197 -20.33 3.50 4.43
CA ARG A 197 -21.03 3.11 5.67
C ARG A 197 -21.50 1.66 5.64
N ALA A 198 -22.01 1.19 4.48
CA ALA A 198 -22.38 -0.20 4.29
C ALA A 198 -21.17 -1.14 4.40
N PHE A 199 -20.00 -0.75 3.86
CA PHE A 199 -18.76 -1.52 4.01
C PHE A 199 -18.39 -1.72 5.49
N VAL A 200 -18.38 -0.65 6.28
CA VAL A 200 -18.08 -0.72 7.73
C VAL A 200 -19.10 -1.60 8.46
N ALA A 201 -20.38 -1.47 8.15
CA ALA A 201 -21.43 -2.31 8.75
C ALA A 201 -21.22 -3.80 8.46
N ILE A 202 -20.84 -4.15 7.22
CA ILE A 202 -20.54 -5.53 6.82
C ILE A 202 -19.32 -6.06 7.57
N ARG A 203 -18.28 -5.25 7.73
CA ARG A 203 -17.06 -5.62 8.45
C ARG A 203 -17.36 -5.92 9.93
N ASP A 204 -18.16 -5.05 10.57
CA ASP A 204 -18.44 -5.17 11.99
C ASP A 204 -19.37 -6.36 12.30
N SER A 205 -20.40 -6.60 11.48
CA SER A 205 -21.25 -7.78 11.54
C SER A 205 -22.09 -7.96 10.27
N GLU A 206 -21.84 -9.01 9.52
CA GLU A 206 -22.65 -9.35 8.33
C GLU A 206 -24.13 -9.58 8.66
N THR A 207 -24.40 -10.24 9.79
CA THR A 207 -25.77 -10.53 10.24
C THR A 207 -26.54 -9.27 10.61
N ALA A 208 -25.90 -8.34 11.35
CA ALA A 208 -26.50 -7.06 11.68
C ALA A 208 -26.69 -6.19 10.42
N GLY A 209 -25.74 -6.17 9.51
CA GLY A 209 -25.86 -5.47 8.22
C GLY A 209 -27.06 -5.95 7.42
N LYS A 210 -27.26 -7.28 7.32
CA LYS A 210 -28.39 -7.88 6.62
C LYS A 210 -29.74 -7.50 7.27
N SER A 211 -29.82 -7.51 8.60
CA SER A 211 -31.05 -7.12 9.31
C SER A 211 -31.40 -5.64 9.15
N MET A 212 -30.41 -4.78 8.85
CA MET A 212 -30.62 -3.38 8.50
C MET A 212 -30.91 -3.14 7.01
N GLY A 213 -31.13 -4.19 6.21
CA GLY A 213 -31.47 -4.10 4.80
C GLY A 213 -30.27 -3.91 3.86
N ILE A 214 -29.02 -4.12 4.32
CA ILE A 214 -27.84 -4.03 3.47
C ILE A 214 -27.75 -5.33 2.62
N ASP A 215 -27.71 -5.16 1.30
CA ASP A 215 -27.42 -6.28 0.38
C ASP A 215 -25.93 -6.63 0.44
N LEU A 216 -25.62 -7.66 1.24
CA LEU A 216 -24.24 -8.14 1.43
C LEU A 216 -23.57 -8.51 0.10
N ALA A 217 -24.32 -9.15 -0.81
CA ALA A 217 -23.79 -9.62 -2.09
C ALA A 217 -23.32 -8.43 -2.94
N ALA A 218 -24.21 -7.47 -3.17
CA ALA A 218 -23.91 -6.30 -3.98
C ALA A 218 -22.72 -5.49 -3.42
N TYR A 219 -22.67 -5.30 -2.10
CA TYR A 219 -21.60 -4.50 -1.50
C TYR A 219 -20.25 -5.23 -1.43
N LYS A 220 -20.22 -6.56 -1.21
CA LYS A 220 -19.01 -7.36 -1.30
C LYS A 220 -18.42 -7.33 -2.71
N VAL A 221 -19.23 -7.56 -3.73
CA VAL A 221 -18.79 -7.49 -5.14
C VAL A 221 -18.30 -6.08 -5.49
N LYS A 222 -19.01 -5.03 -5.08
CA LYS A 222 -18.59 -3.64 -5.29
C LYS A 222 -17.22 -3.34 -4.65
N SER A 223 -16.95 -3.84 -3.44
CA SER A 223 -15.67 -3.61 -2.77
C SER A 223 -14.52 -4.28 -3.51
N PHE A 224 -14.70 -5.50 -4.01
CA PHE A 224 -13.72 -6.18 -4.87
C PHE A 224 -13.49 -5.42 -6.17
N ALA A 225 -14.57 -5.02 -6.86
CA ALA A 225 -14.49 -4.28 -8.11
C ALA A 225 -13.72 -2.96 -7.96
N ILE A 226 -14.03 -2.17 -6.93
CA ILE A 226 -13.37 -0.88 -6.69
C ILE A 226 -11.89 -1.09 -6.31
N SER A 227 -11.60 -2.03 -5.41
CA SER A 227 -10.23 -2.33 -5.01
C SER A 227 -9.40 -2.83 -6.21
N ALA A 228 -9.93 -3.75 -7.00
CA ALA A 228 -9.29 -4.24 -8.21
C ALA A 228 -9.07 -3.14 -9.26
N ALA A 229 -10.05 -2.27 -9.49
CA ALA A 229 -9.92 -1.15 -10.42
C ALA A 229 -8.78 -0.18 -10.02
N ILE A 230 -8.70 0.17 -8.73
CA ILE A 230 -7.62 1.01 -8.20
C ILE A 230 -6.27 0.31 -8.34
N THR A 231 -6.20 -1.00 -8.05
CA THR A 231 -4.98 -1.78 -8.22
C THR A 231 -4.58 -1.89 -9.68
N GLY A 232 -5.53 -1.99 -10.62
CA GLY A 232 -5.28 -1.95 -12.06
C GLY A 232 -4.65 -0.64 -12.52
N MET A 233 -5.10 0.51 -11.99
CA MET A 233 -4.45 1.80 -12.25
C MET A 233 -2.99 1.82 -11.77
N ALA A 234 -2.72 1.27 -10.59
CA ALA A 234 -1.35 1.12 -10.10
C ALA A 234 -0.53 0.20 -11.02
N GLY A 235 -1.14 -0.86 -11.57
CA GLY A 235 -0.52 -1.78 -12.52
C GLY A 235 -0.07 -1.10 -13.80
N VAL A 236 -0.85 -0.17 -14.34
CA VAL A 236 -0.45 0.65 -15.49
C VAL A 236 0.81 1.47 -15.18
N LEU A 237 0.84 2.16 -14.04
CA LEU A 237 2.00 2.95 -13.62
C LEU A 237 3.21 2.07 -13.36
N PHE A 238 3.01 0.90 -12.73
CA PHE A 238 4.06 -0.08 -12.48
C PHE A 238 4.69 -0.57 -13.79
N ALA A 239 3.89 -0.90 -14.80
CA ALA A 239 4.37 -1.34 -16.11
C ALA A 239 5.27 -0.29 -16.78
N HIS A 240 4.88 0.98 -16.75
CA HIS A 240 5.70 2.07 -17.31
C HIS A 240 6.98 2.33 -16.50
N LYS A 241 6.92 2.14 -15.18
CA LYS A 241 8.11 2.28 -14.33
C LYS A 241 9.13 1.16 -14.59
N MET A 242 8.65 -0.08 -14.73
CA MET A 242 9.50 -1.25 -14.97
C MET A 242 10.00 -1.33 -16.42
N THR A 243 9.21 -0.81 -17.40
CA THR A 243 9.49 -0.89 -18.86
C THR A 243 9.57 -2.30 -19.45
N PHE A 244 9.67 -3.30 -18.64
CA PHE A 244 9.60 -4.71 -18.97
C PHE A 244 8.78 -5.42 -17.90
N ILE A 245 7.83 -6.26 -18.31
CA ILE A 245 6.97 -7.04 -17.41
C ILE A 245 7.00 -8.50 -17.83
N SER A 246 7.14 -9.39 -16.85
CA SER A 246 7.03 -10.84 -16.99
C SER A 246 6.05 -11.40 -15.97
N PRO A 247 5.42 -12.57 -16.22
CA PRO A 247 4.51 -13.18 -15.28
C PRO A 247 5.14 -13.41 -13.90
N GLU A 248 6.43 -13.75 -13.85
CA GLU A 248 7.21 -14.00 -12.64
C GLU A 248 7.32 -12.80 -11.70
N MET A 249 7.05 -11.59 -12.17
CA MET A 249 7.06 -10.39 -11.32
C MET A 249 5.80 -10.28 -10.45
N PHE A 250 4.72 -10.97 -10.79
CA PHE A 250 3.40 -10.84 -10.16
C PHE A 250 3.03 -12.04 -9.30
N THR A 251 4.01 -12.61 -8.60
CA THR A 251 3.86 -13.78 -7.76
C THR A 251 3.04 -13.52 -6.49
N LEU A 252 2.71 -14.61 -5.79
CA LEU A 252 2.10 -14.55 -4.45
C LEU A 252 2.94 -13.71 -3.47
N LEU A 253 4.28 -13.70 -3.61
CA LEU A 253 5.16 -12.91 -2.73
C LEU A 253 4.84 -11.41 -2.81
N LEU A 254 4.61 -10.88 -4.01
CA LEU A 254 4.21 -9.49 -4.21
C LEU A 254 2.82 -9.21 -3.57
N SER A 255 1.89 -10.18 -3.63
CA SER A 255 0.60 -10.03 -2.93
C SER A 255 0.77 -9.98 -1.40
N ILE A 256 1.72 -10.75 -0.86
CA ILE A 256 2.06 -10.70 0.56
C ILE A 256 2.67 -9.34 0.91
N GLU A 257 3.56 -8.79 0.09
CA GLU A 257 4.11 -7.45 0.30
C GLU A 257 3.01 -6.39 0.36
N PHE A 258 2.03 -6.45 -0.53
CA PHE A 258 0.90 -5.51 -0.52
C PHE A 258 0.03 -5.62 0.73
N ILE A 259 -0.22 -6.82 1.24
CA ILE A 259 -0.98 -6.96 2.49
C ILE A 259 -0.17 -6.46 3.69
N MET A 260 1.16 -6.63 3.65
CA MET A 260 2.07 -6.09 4.68
C MET A 260 2.03 -4.55 4.73
N VAL A 261 1.85 -3.88 3.59
CA VAL A 261 1.64 -2.42 3.56
C VAL A 261 0.51 -2.01 4.51
N ILE A 262 -0.61 -2.76 4.52
CA ILE A 262 -1.75 -2.41 5.36
C ILE A 262 -1.55 -2.86 6.80
N ILE A 263 -0.95 -4.03 7.02
CA ILE A 263 -0.72 -4.55 8.38
C ILE A 263 0.24 -3.64 9.12
N ILE A 264 1.38 -3.30 8.51
CA ILE A 264 2.40 -2.43 9.12
C ILE A 264 1.92 -0.99 9.22
N GLY A 265 1.27 -0.51 8.17
CA GLY A 265 0.77 0.86 8.14
C GLY A 265 -0.44 1.09 9.03
N GLY A 266 -1.32 0.11 9.12
CA GLY A 266 -2.62 0.16 9.83
C GLY A 266 -3.80 0.21 8.87
N ALA A 267 -4.65 -0.82 8.93
CA ALA A 267 -5.73 -1.07 7.95
C ALA A 267 -6.89 -0.05 7.97
N PHE A 268 -7.00 0.77 9.00
CA PHE A 268 -8.21 1.58 9.25
C PHE A 268 -8.12 3.03 8.78
N GLY A 269 -7.20 3.37 7.90
CA GLY A 269 -7.11 4.75 7.42
C GLY A 269 -6.13 4.93 6.27
N VAL A 270 -6.42 5.92 5.42
CA VAL A 270 -5.57 6.29 4.27
C VAL A 270 -4.12 6.58 4.68
N HIS A 271 -3.94 7.23 5.83
CA HIS A 271 -2.60 7.50 6.38
C HIS A 271 -1.83 6.21 6.69
N GLY A 272 -2.53 5.16 7.15
CA GLY A 272 -1.93 3.85 7.36
C GLY A 272 -1.40 3.27 6.05
N ALA A 273 -2.22 3.24 5.00
CA ALA A 273 -1.80 2.74 3.69
C ALA A 273 -0.56 3.47 3.15
N ILE A 274 -0.50 4.80 3.29
CA ILE A 274 0.64 5.60 2.86
C ILE A 274 1.88 5.33 3.71
N LEU A 275 1.75 5.32 5.04
CA LEU A 275 2.88 5.04 5.94
C LEU A 275 3.44 3.64 5.74
N GLY A 276 2.56 2.66 5.52
CA GLY A 276 2.97 1.30 5.20
C GLY A 276 3.70 1.19 3.87
N ALA A 277 3.23 1.90 2.83
CA ALA A 277 3.91 1.95 1.55
C ALA A 277 5.30 2.58 1.65
N ILE A 278 5.43 3.70 2.37
CA ILE A 278 6.72 4.33 2.65
C ILE A 278 7.64 3.34 3.35
N PHE A 279 7.14 2.67 4.40
CA PHE A 279 7.93 1.71 5.15
C PHE A 279 8.40 0.56 4.26
N MET A 280 7.48 -0.10 3.53
CA MET A 280 7.80 -1.26 2.70
C MET A 280 8.80 -0.95 1.60
N VAL A 281 8.65 0.18 0.91
CA VAL A 281 9.56 0.57 -0.17
C VAL A 281 10.91 1.07 0.36
N MET A 282 10.92 1.75 1.53
CA MET A 282 12.16 2.34 2.06
C MET A 282 13.00 1.36 2.89
N VAL A 283 12.43 0.26 3.38
CA VAL A 283 13.18 -0.74 4.16
C VAL A 283 14.30 -1.36 3.33
N ASP A 284 14.06 -1.68 2.05
CA ASP A 284 15.06 -2.31 1.21
C ASP A 284 16.29 -1.42 0.93
N PRO A 285 16.14 -0.17 0.48
CA PRO A 285 17.25 0.79 0.40
C PRO A 285 17.94 1.03 1.74
N PHE A 286 17.16 1.14 2.82
CA PHE A 286 17.71 1.35 4.15
C PHE A 286 18.61 0.20 4.61
N LEU A 287 18.16 -1.05 4.44
CA LEU A 287 18.96 -2.22 4.75
C LEU A 287 20.22 -2.33 3.87
N THR A 288 20.12 -1.89 2.61
CA THR A 288 21.27 -1.86 1.71
C THR A 288 22.28 -0.81 2.16
N ALA A 289 21.85 0.40 2.46
CA ALA A 289 22.72 1.43 3.01
C ALA A 289 23.36 1.00 4.34
N LEU A 290 22.57 0.40 5.23
CA LEU A 290 23.08 -0.10 6.51
C LEU A 290 24.18 -1.17 6.31
N LYS A 291 24.01 -2.07 5.35
CA LYS A 291 24.99 -3.08 4.98
C LYS A 291 26.29 -2.47 4.48
N ASP A 292 26.22 -1.41 3.69
CA ASP A 292 27.37 -0.78 3.05
C ASP A 292 28.07 0.21 4.01
N ASP A 293 27.32 0.96 4.80
CA ASP A 293 27.85 2.02 5.68
C ASP A 293 28.35 1.48 7.03
N VAL A 294 27.72 0.46 7.63
CA VAL A 294 28.12 -0.06 8.95
C VAL A 294 29.57 -0.58 8.99
N PRO A 295 30.06 -1.36 8.02
CA PRO A 295 31.47 -1.78 8.02
C PRO A 295 32.44 -0.59 7.94
N VAL A 296 32.12 0.43 7.16
CA VAL A 296 32.93 1.64 7.00
C VAL A 296 32.96 2.45 8.30
N LEU A 297 31.81 2.67 8.91
CA LEU A 297 31.70 3.36 10.20
C LEU A 297 32.41 2.59 11.32
N ALA A 298 32.26 1.27 11.37
CA ALA A 298 32.94 0.45 12.37
C ALA A 298 34.47 0.52 12.23
N ALA A 299 35.00 0.51 11.02
CA ALA A 299 36.42 0.67 10.76
C ALA A 299 36.94 2.08 11.12
N SER A 300 36.18 3.13 10.79
CA SER A 300 36.54 4.51 11.12
C SER A 300 36.55 4.77 12.64
N VAL A 301 35.58 4.21 13.36
CA VAL A 301 35.51 4.28 14.81
C VAL A 301 36.66 3.49 15.43
N ALA A 302 36.93 2.27 14.96
CA ALA A 302 38.04 1.45 15.45
C ALA A 302 39.41 2.14 15.28
N SER A 303 39.63 2.79 14.14
CA SER A 303 40.86 3.56 13.90
C SER A 303 40.97 4.80 14.80
N SER A 304 39.86 5.49 15.11
CA SER A 304 39.82 6.63 16.01
C SER A 304 40.10 6.25 17.49
N PHE A 305 39.83 5.01 17.87
CA PHE A 305 40.20 4.43 19.17
C PHE A 305 41.62 3.86 19.24
N GLY A 306 42.47 4.12 18.22
CA GLY A 306 43.86 3.68 18.22
C GLY A 306 44.12 2.26 17.75
N MET A 307 43.18 1.63 17.07
CA MET A 307 43.37 0.32 16.45
C MET A 307 44.27 0.47 15.21
N ALA A 308 45.21 -0.47 15.02
CA ALA A 308 46.07 -0.49 13.85
C ALA A 308 45.24 -0.52 12.56
N GLN A 309 45.68 0.20 11.54
CA GLN A 309 44.94 0.36 10.27
C GLN A 309 44.63 -0.97 9.60
N ASP A 310 45.55 -1.94 9.69
CA ASP A 310 45.36 -3.29 9.18
C ASP A 310 44.24 -4.08 9.91
N ALA A 311 44.10 -3.86 11.22
CA ALA A 311 43.04 -4.51 11.99
C ALA A 311 41.68 -3.85 11.71
N ALA A 312 41.63 -2.55 11.47
CA ALA A 312 40.41 -1.84 11.09
C ALA A 312 39.91 -2.28 9.70
N THR A 313 40.82 -2.46 8.74
CA THR A 313 40.45 -2.99 7.38
C THR A 313 39.99 -4.44 7.43
N GLN A 314 40.63 -5.28 8.24
CA GLN A 314 40.15 -6.66 8.46
C GLN A 314 38.76 -6.71 9.10
N LEU A 315 38.47 -5.82 10.06
CA LEU A 315 37.17 -5.68 10.66
C LEU A 315 36.11 -5.29 9.63
N GLN A 316 36.42 -4.31 8.79
CA GLN A 316 35.56 -3.89 7.68
C GLN A 316 35.26 -5.04 6.73
N GLU A 317 36.28 -5.81 6.34
CA GLU A 317 36.14 -6.94 5.42
C GLU A 317 35.28 -8.06 6.05
N LYS A 318 35.48 -8.39 7.32
CA LYS A 318 34.66 -9.37 8.05
C LYS A 318 33.20 -8.94 8.14
N LEU A 319 32.93 -7.68 8.50
CA LEU A 319 31.58 -7.14 8.60
C LEU A 319 30.89 -7.08 7.24
N SER A 320 31.61 -6.70 6.17
CA SER A 320 31.05 -6.70 4.81
C SER A 320 30.72 -8.12 4.32
N LYS A 321 31.56 -9.13 4.64
CA LYS A 321 31.27 -10.54 4.34
C LYS A 321 30.02 -11.02 5.08
N ILE A 322 29.86 -10.69 6.36
CA ILE A 322 28.65 -11.02 7.11
C ILE A 322 27.44 -10.33 6.51
N GLY A 323 27.53 -9.04 6.23
CA GLY A 323 26.43 -8.26 5.61
C GLY A 323 26.04 -8.74 4.20
N SER A 324 26.99 -9.35 3.45
CA SER A 324 26.74 -9.90 2.12
C SER A 324 26.32 -11.37 2.12
N ALA A 325 26.20 -12.01 3.30
CA ALA A 325 25.74 -13.39 3.39
C ALA A 325 24.37 -13.56 2.73
N ALA A 326 24.27 -14.57 1.87
CA ALA A 326 23.03 -14.86 1.15
C ALA A 326 21.87 -15.09 2.14
N GLY A 327 20.78 -14.37 1.95
CA GLY A 327 19.59 -14.48 2.79
C GLY A 327 19.57 -13.62 4.07
N LEU A 328 20.69 -13.03 4.51
CA LEU A 328 20.70 -12.19 5.71
C LEU A 328 19.75 -10.99 5.58
N LYS A 329 19.74 -10.33 4.42
CA LYS A 329 18.82 -9.21 4.13
C LYS A 329 17.35 -9.65 4.26
N GLY A 330 17.01 -10.80 3.67
CA GLY A 330 15.66 -11.36 3.77
C GLY A 330 15.28 -11.77 5.19
N ALA A 331 16.23 -12.33 5.95
CA ALA A 331 16.00 -12.69 7.35
C ALA A 331 15.76 -11.45 8.23
N ILE A 332 16.55 -10.39 8.05
CA ILE A 332 16.35 -9.12 8.78
C ILE A 332 15.01 -8.49 8.40
N TYR A 333 14.66 -8.49 7.11
CA TYR A 333 13.40 -7.99 6.61
C TYR A 333 12.22 -8.74 7.24
N GLY A 334 12.23 -10.07 7.23
CA GLY A 334 11.21 -10.90 7.86
C GLY A 334 11.13 -10.68 9.38
N LEU A 335 12.28 -10.52 10.06
CA LEU A 335 12.33 -10.23 11.50
C LEU A 335 11.72 -8.85 11.81
N ILE A 336 12.01 -7.82 11.02
CA ILE A 336 11.42 -6.50 11.19
C ILE A 336 9.89 -6.59 11.05
N ILE A 337 9.39 -7.28 10.03
CA ILE A 337 7.95 -7.49 9.83
C ILE A 337 7.33 -8.20 11.03
N MET A 338 7.94 -9.29 11.49
CA MET A 338 7.47 -10.05 12.64
C MET A 338 7.42 -9.19 13.91
N MET A 339 8.45 -8.39 14.16
CA MET A 339 8.49 -7.44 15.28
C MET A 339 7.31 -6.44 15.21
N PHE A 340 7.04 -5.87 14.03
CA PHE A 340 5.91 -4.96 13.85
C PHE A 340 4.56 -5.63 14.17
N ILE A 341 4.33 -6.84 13.65
CA ILE A 341 3.08 -7.58 13.89
C ILE A 341 2.89 -7.86 15.37
N LEU A 342 3.96 -8.27 16.08
CA LEU A 342 3.90 -8.64 17.50
C LEU A 342 3.71 -7.43 18.42
N PHE A 343 4.42 -6.33 18.17
CA PHE A 343 4.45 -5.17 19.09
C PHE A 343 3.46 -4.07 18.73
N GLU A 344 3.05 -3.95 17.46
CA GLU A 344 2.17 -2.87 16.98
C GLU A 344 0.97 -3.39 16.19
N PRO A 345 -0.02 -4.03 16.86
CA PRO A 345 -1.19 -4.61 16.18
C PRO A 345 -2.08 -3.57 15.49
N TYR A 346 -1.94 -2.28 15.81
CA TYR A 346 -2.65 -1.17 15.14
C TYR A 346 -1.80 -0.46 14.07
N GLY A 347 -0.59 -0.95 13.81
CA GLY A 347 0.36 -0.41 12.84
C GLY A 347 0.91 0.97 13.19
N LEU A 348 1.70 1.53 12.26
CA LEU A 348 2.32 2.85 12.39
C LEU A 348 1.28 3.97 12.62
N TYR A 349 0.12 3.88 11.97
CA TYR A 349 -0.95 4.86 12.14
C TYR A 349 -1.53 4.84 13.56
N GLY A 350 -1.62 3.67 14.19
CA GLY A 350 -2.03 3.56 15.59
C GLY A 350 -1.07 4.26 16.56
N ARG A 351 0.24 4.14 16.30
CA ARG A 351 1.28 4.89 17.04
C ARG A 351 1.13 6.39 16.82
N TRP A 352 0.98 6.80 15.59
CA TRP A 352 0.77 8.22 15.25
C TRP A 352 -0.45 8.81 15.99
N LEU A 353 -1.56 8.08 16.04
CA LEU A 353 -2.76 8.53 16.78
C LEU A 353 -2.47 8.68 18.27
N LYS A 354 -1.72 7.77 18.89
CA LYS A 354 -1.33 7.88 20.31
C LYS A 354 -0.47 9.12 20.55
N VAL A 355 0.52 9.37 19.69
CA VAL A 355 1.38 10.56 19.76
C VAL A 355 0.56 11.83 19.58
N LYS A 356 -0.31 11.88 18.57
CA LYS A 356 -1.19 13.01 18.31
C LYS A 356 -2.12 13.31 19.50
N LEU A 357 -2.72 12.29 20.09
CA LEU A 357 -3.57 12.44 21.29
C LEU A 357 -2.78 12.93 22.48
N PHE A 358 -1.55 12.44 22.66
CA PHE A 358 -0.67 12.94 23.72
C PHE A 358 -0.45 14.45 23.61
N PHE A 359 -0.06 14.95 22.43
CA PHE A 359 0.15 16.39 22.21
C PHE A 359 -1.15 17.22 22.30
N GLN A 360 -2.28 16.66 21.88
CA GLN A 360 -3.58 17.35 21.99
C GLN A 360 -4.09 17.47 23.43
N LEU A 361 -3.77 16.49 24.26
CA LEU A 361 -4.22 16.42 25.66
C LEU A 361 -3.18 16.95 26.66
N PHE A 362 -1.98 17.27 26.20
CA PHE A 362 -0.94 17.87 27.08
C PHE A 362 -1.37 19.25 27.59
N PRO A 363 -1.21 19.58 28.88
CA PRO A 363 -0.59 18.83 29.97
C PRO A 363 -1.53 17.87 30.75
N LEU A 364 -2.79 17.73 30.35
CA LEU A 364 -3.82 16.97 31.06
C LEU A 364 -3.78 15.45 30.77
N TYR A 365 -2.86 14.98 29.92
CA TYR A 365 -2.70 13.59 29.59
C TYR A 365 -2.27 12.79 30.84
N LYS A 366 -3.13 11.90 31.31
CA LYS A 366 -2.79 10.89 32.33
C LYS A 366 -2.94 9.49 31.71
N ARG A 367 -1.92 8.67 31.79
CA ARG A 367 -1.92 7.29 31.27
C ARG A 367 -3.07 6.44 31.83
N ALA A 368 -3.53 6.77 33.05
CA ALA A 368 -4.66 6.12 33.70
C ALA A 368 -6.03 6.42 33.07
N THR A 369 -6.17 7.56 32.36
CA THR A 369 -7.44 7.98 31.71
C THR A 369 -7.86 7.04 30.57
N PHE A 370 -6.90 6.26 30.02
CA PHE A 370 -7.14 5.32 28.92
C PHE A 370 -7.00 3.85 29.34
N LYS A 371 -6.95 3.55 30.63
CA LYS A 371 -7.09 2.17 31.10
C LYS A 371 -8.50 1.70 30.75
N ARG A 372 -8.58 0.67 29.91
CA ARG A 372 -9.83 -0.03 29.62
C ARG A 372 -10.46 -0.42 30.95
N GLN A 373 -11.61 0.13 31.26
CA GLN A 373 -12.39 -0.34 32.44
C GLN A 373 -12.60 -1.83 32.26
N LYS A 374 -12.27 -2.61 33.28
CA LYS A 374 -12.61 -4.02 33.31
C LYS A 374 -14.12 -4.11 33.20
N THR A 375 -14.65 -4.49 32.05
CA THR A 375 -16.08 -4.66 31.87
C THR A 375 -16.57 -5.76 32.80
N TYR A 376 -17.63 -5.52 33.52
CA TYR A 376 -18.31 -6.44 34.44
C TYR A 376 -18.76 -7.77 33.78
N VAL A 377 -18.72 -7.86 32.49
CA VAL A 377 -19.10 -9.03 31.67
C VAL A 377 -18.22 -10.28 31.89
N LYS A 378 -17.10 -10.17 32.63
CA LYS A 378 -16.26 -11.34 32.93
C LYS A 378 -16.74 -12.17 34.14
N SER A 379 -17.63 -11.63 34.97
CA SER A 379 -18.11 -12.35 36.18
C SER A 379 -19.31 -13.29 35.89
N GLU A 380 -20.03 -13.11 34.78
CA GLU A 380 -21.19 -13.94 34.44
C GLU A 380 -20.86 -15.17 33.57
N ARG A 381 -19.64 -15.27 33.01
CA ARG A 381 -19.23 -16.40 32.18
C ARG A 381 -18.60 -17.57 32.94
N ASN A 382 -18.46 -17.48 34.28
CA ASN A 382 -17.94 -18.53 35.12
C ASN A 382 -19.00 -19.10 36.10
N ARG A 383 -20.28 -19.14 35.64
CA ARG A 383 -21.32 -19.97 36.30
C ARG A 383 -21.81 -21.04 35.37
#